data_008bb7260d34a48a72de461731019dbc
#
_entry.id   008bb7260d34a48a72de461731019dbc
#
_cell.length_a   1.000
_cell.length_b   1.000
_cell.length_c   1.000
_cell.angle_alpha   90.00
_cell.angle_beta   90.00
_cell.angle_gamma   90.00
#
_symmetry.space_group_name_H-M   'P 1'
#
loop_
_entity.id
_entity.type
_entity.pdbx_description
1 polymer ?
#
loop_
_entity_poly.entity_id
_entity_poly.type
_entity_poly.pdbx_seq_one_letter_code
_entity_poly.pdbx_strand_id
1 'polypeptide(L)'
;MRNLYNAITLTEEQKIAYIRVLSYLAKVDRNPAYIEKDFISKLIDRMNLSIEVLKQIYIPRNTEELYRALMPICTRAIAIDLLHCLWFAASVNTMISDEEIMIIRKIAQSLRIDSDTLLNIHHFVTDEIMFLQHAREVLEAEDIRC
;
A
#
# COMPACT_ATOMS: atom_id res chain seq x y z
N MET A 1 7.41 4.23 -8.45
CA MET A 1 6.62 4.96 -7.44
C MET A 1 7.54 5.84 -6.63
N ARG A 2 7.22 7.10 -6.62
CA ARG A 2 7.86 8.02 -5.68
C ARG A 2 7.21 7.79 -4.33
N ASN A 3 7.94 7.18 -3.43
CA ASN A 3 7.35 6.79 -2.17
C ASN A 3 7.79 7.68 -1.02
N LEU A 4 6.85 7.90 -0.11
CA LEU A 4 7.08 8.71 1.07
C LEU A 4 8.04 8.05 2.05
N TYR A 5 8.21 6.73 1.98
CA TYR A 5 9.10 6.07 2.94
C TYR A 5 10.58 6.31 2.71
N ASN A 6 10.98 6.87 1.61
CA ASN A 6 12.37 7.32 1.46
C ASN A 6 12.70 8.43 2.46
N ALA A 7 11.67 9.15 2.94
CA ALA A 7 11.81 10.21 3.94
C ALA A 7 11.46 9.75 5.37
N ILE A 8 10.97 8.52 5.53
CA ILE A 8 10.52 7.98 6.81
C ILE A 8 11.30 6.70 7.12
N THR A 9 11.93 6.67 8.29
CA THR A 9 12.61 5.46 8.77
C THR A 9 11.62 4.59 9.53
N LEU A 10 11.41 3.37 9.07
CA LEU A 10 10.53 2.40 9.72
C LEU A 10 11.33 1.45 10.60
N THR A 11 10.80 1.12 11.77
CA THR A 11 11.32 0.04 12.59
C THR A 11 10.98 -1.31 11.95
N GLU A 12 11.64 -2.38 12.37
CA GLU A 12 11.33 -3.73 11.90
C GLU A 12 9.87 -4.09 12.14
N GLU A 13 9.32 -3.76 13.32
CA GLU A 13 7.93 -4.02 13.66
C GLU A 13 6.96 -3.27 12.75
N GLN A 14 7.30 -2.04 12.39
CA GLN A 14 6.49 -1.23 11.46
C GLN A 14 6.54 -1.80 10.03
N LYS A 15 7.70 -2.26 9.59
CA LYS A 15 7.85 -2.93 8.29
C LYS A 15 6.98 -4.19 8.23
N ILE A 16 6.99 -4.99 9.28
CA ILE A 16 6.15 -6.18 9.40
C ILE A 16 4.67 -5.80 9.36
N ALA A 17 4.28 -4.73 10.04
CA ALA A 17 2.92 -4.22 10.00
C ALA A 17 2.48 -3.85 8.58
N TYR A 18 3.33 -3.17 7.82
CA TYR A 18 3.06 -2.84 6.41
C TYR A 18 2.78 -4.10 5.59
N ILE A 19 3.63 -5.11 5.72
CA ILE A 19 3.48 -6.36 4.98
C ILE A 19 2.18 -7.06 5.34
N ARG A 20 1.84 -7.15 6.64
CA ARG A 20 0.61 -7.78 7.11
C ARG A 20 -0.63 -7.08 6.56
N VAL A 21 -0.64 -5.77 6.62
CA VAL A 21 -1.80 -4.97 6.22
C VAL A 21 -1.99 -4.99 4.70
N LEU A 22 -0.91 -4.83 3.94
CA LEU A 22 -0.96 -4.90 2.48
C LEU A 22 -1.37 -6.29 1.99
N SER A 23 -0.86 -7.34 2.64
CA SER A 23 -1.22 -8.71 2.30
C SER A 23 -2.69 -9.00 2.61
N TYR A 24 -3.20 -8.46 3.71
CA TYR A 24 -4.60 -8.58 4.05
C TYR A 24 -5.49 -7.90 2.99
N LEU A 25 -5.14 -6.70 2.57
CA LEU A 25 -5.87 -5.98 1.55
C LEU A 25 -5.90 -6.76 0.23
N ALA A 26 -4.76 -7.30 -0.19
CA ALA A 26 -4.67 -8.11 -1.41
C ALA A 26 -5.53 -9.37 -1.33
N LYS A 27 -5.65 -9.96 -0.13
CA LYS A 27 -6.44 -11.18 0.09
C LYS A 27 -7.95 -10.93 0.07
N VAL A 28 -8.38 -9.73 0.46
CA VAL A 28 -9.81 -9.35 0.46
C VAL A 28 -10.35 -9.34 -0.97
N ASP A 29 -9.55 -8.95 -1.92
CA ASP A 29 -9.90 -9.10 -3.33
C ASP A 29 -9.66 -10.58 -3.71
N ARG A 30 -10.73 -11.30 -4.03
CA ARG A 30 -10.67 -12.75 -4.36
C ARG A 30 -9.79 -13.05 -5.56
N ASN A 31 -9.57 -12.08 -6.42
CA ASN A 31 -8.68 -12.18 -7.57
C ASN A 31 -7.70 -11.02 -7.53
N PRO A 32 -6.71 -11.03 -6.61
CA PRO A 32 -5.74 -9.95 -6.55
C PRO A 32 -5.02 -9.90 -7.89
N ALA A 33 -5.01 -8.72 -8.47
CA ALA A 33 -4.35 -8.55 -9.75
C ALA A 33 -2.87 -8.84 -9.61
N TYR A 34 -2.29 -9.38 -10.65
CA TYR A 34 -0.87 -9.67 -10.73
C TYR A 34 -0.01 -8.45 -10.34
N ILE A 35 -0.47 -7.25 -10.72
CA ILE A 35 0.24 -6.00 -10.44
C ILE A 35 0.28 -5.69 -8.95
N GLU A 36 -0.80 -5.96 -8.20
CA GLU A 36 -0.81 -5.79 -6.74
C GLU A 36 0.23 -6.69 -6.06
N LYS A 37 0.30 -7.95 -6.48
CA LYS A 37 1.29 -8.91 -5.95
C LYS A 37 2.72 -8.46 -6.26
N ASP A 38 2.94 -7.96 -7.47
CA ASP A 38 4.24 -7.44 -7.88
C ASP A 38 4.63 -6.22 -7.04
N PHE A 39 3.69 -5.31 -6.78
CA PHE A 39 3.93 -4.15 -5.93
C PHE A 39 4.33 -4.56 -4.51
N ILE A 40 3.61 -5.50 -3.91
CA ILE A 40 3.89 -5.99 -2.56
C ILE A 40 5.26 -6.66 -2.53
N SER A 41 5.57 -7.48 -3.51
CA SER A 41 6.85 -8.17 -3.62
C SER A 41 8.03 -7.17 -3.68
N LYS A 42 7.90 -6.14 -4.50
CA LYS A 42 8.92 -5.09 -4.59
C LYS A 42 9.06 -4.30 -3.30
N LEU A 43 7.96 -4.05 -2.61
CA LEU A 43 7.99 -3.38 -1.32
C LEU A 43 8.73 -4.20 -0.28
N ILE A 44 8.47 -5.52 -0.22
CA ILE A 44 9.15 -6.43 0.68
C ILE A 44 10.66 -6.42 0.42
N ASP A 45 11.06 -6.46 -0.85
CA ASP A 45 12.49 -6.41 -1.21
C ASP A 45 13.17 -5.15 -0.70
N ARG A 46 12.47 -4.02 -0.73
CA ARG A 46 13.02 -2.73 -0.27
C ARG A 46 13.12 -2.62 1.25
N MET A 47 12.39 -3.45 1.98
CA MET A 47 12.36 -3.38 3.44
C MET A 47 13.55 -4.03 4.10
N ASN A 48 14.36 -4.80 3.38
CA ASN A 48 15.57 -5.45 3.90
C ASN A 48 15.32 -6.31 5.14
N LEU A 49 14.23 -7.08 5.14
CA LEU A 49 13.94 -8.01 6.21
C LEU A 49 14.63 -9.35 5.93
N SER A 50 15.10 -10.03 7.00
CA SER A 50 15.70 -11.34 6.85
C SER A 50 14.68 -12.38 6.41
N ILE A 51 15.15 -13.45 5.78
CA ILE A 51 14.28 -14.56 5.35
C ILE A 51 13.60 -15.22 6.55
N GLU A 52 14.29 -15.33 7.67
CA GLU A 52 13.71 -15.88 8.90
C GLU A 52 12.54 -15.05 9.40
N VAL A 53 12.67 -13.72 9.37
CA VAL A 53 11.58 -12.82 9.76
C VAL A 53 10.42 -12.95 8.78
N LEU A 54 10.69 -12.94 7.48
CA LEU A 54 9.64 -13.06 6.45
C LEU A 54 8.84 -14.35 6.59
N LYS A 55 9.47 -15.47 6.93
CA LYS A 55 8.79 -16.75 7.13
C LYS A 55 7.87 -16.75 8.33
N GLN A 56 8.07 -15.89 9.30
CA GLN A 56 7.27 -15.81 10.52
C GLN A 56 6.10 -14.84 10.42
N ILE A 57 6.01 -14.07 9.33
CA ILE A 57 4.94 -13.10 9.16
C ILE A 57 3.65 -13.82 8.77
N TYR A 58 2.64 -13.73 9.63
CA TYR A 58 1.31 -14.22 9.32
C TYR A 58 0.49 -13.15 8.61
N ILE A 59 -0.44 -13.57 7.75
CA ILE A 59 -1.42 -12.67 7.14
C ILE A 59 -2.65 -12.63 8.06
N PRO A 60 -3.11 -11.44 8.47
CA PRO A 60 -4.32 -11.35 9.30
C PRO A 60 -5.51 -12.08 8.65
N ARG A 61 -6.26 -12.84 9.43
CA ARG A 61 -7.39 -13.65 8.96
C ARG A 61 -8.73 -12.93 9.11
N ASN A 62 -8.78 -11.90 9.95
CA ASN A 62 -10.00 -11.17 10.26
C ASN A 62 -9.65 -9.74 10.69
N THR A 63 -10.69 -8.93 10.92
CA THR A 63 -10.51 -7.52 11.28
C THR A 63 -9.84 -7.34 12.64
N GLU A 64 -10.07 -8.24 13.59
CA GLU A 64 -9.42 -8.18 14.89
C GLU A 64 -7.91 -8.34 14.75
N GLU A 65 -7.47 -9.33 14.00
CA GLU A 65 -6.04 -9.53 13.74
C GLU A 65 -5.45 -8.37 12.93
N LEU A 66 -6.23 -7.80 12.01
CA LEU A 66 -5.82 -6.61 11.24
C LEU A 66 -5.55 -5.43 12.17
N TYR A 67 -6.47 -5.13 13.09
CA TYR A 67 -6.30 -4.02 14.03
C TYR A 67 -5.11 -4.24 14.95
N ARG A 68 -4.89 -5.48 15.36
CA ARG A 68 -3.71 -5.84 16.16
C ARG A 68 -2.42 -5.62 15.37
N ALA A 69 -2.43 -5.93 14.07
CA ALA A 69 -1.29 -5.70 13.20
C ALA A 69 -0.96 -4.22 13.01
N LEU A 70 -1.93 -3.32 13.22
CA LEU A 70 -1.72 -1.88 13.10
C LEU A 70 -1.08 -1.25 14.33
N MET A 71 -0.95 -1.96 15.44
CA MET A 71 -0.45 -1.39 16.70
C MET A 71 0.92 -0.72 16.59
N PRO A 72 1.89 -1.23 15.80
CA PRO A 72 3.17 -0.54 15.65
C PRO A 72 3.10 0.80 14.91
N ILE A 73 1.99 1.09 14.24
CA ILE A 73 1.80 2.33 13.49
C ILE A 73 1.30 3.39 14.46
N CYS A 74 2.24 4.11 15.06
CA CYS A 74 1.94 4.98 16.21
C CYS A 74 2.16 6.47 15.92
N THR A 75 2.59 6.87 14.74
CA THR A 75 2.72 8.28 14.37
C THR A 75 1.83 8.60 13.18
N ARG A 76 1.37 9.87 13.12
CA ARG A 76 0.53 10.33 12.01
C ARG A 76 1.26 10.21 10.66
N ALA A 77 2.55 10.55 10.63
CA ALA A 77 3.33 10.49 9.39
C ALA A 77 3.38 9.05 8.82
N ILE A 78 3.64 8.07 9.67
CA ILE A 78 3.69 6.66 9.26
C ILE A 78 2.29 6.16 8.86
N ALA A 79 1.25 6.58 9.60
CA ALA A 79 -0.12 6.22 9.26
C ALA A 79 -0.52 6.74 7.87
N ILE A 80 -0.18 7.98 7.56
CA ILE A 80 -0.46 8.57 6.24
C ILE A 80 0.32 7.83 5.15
N ASP A 81 1.58 7.52 5.40
CA ASP A 81 2.40 6.76 4.46
C ASP A 81 1.82 5.36 4.19
N LEU A 82 1.39 4.67 5.23
CA LEU A 82 0.74 3.36 5.08
C LEU A 82 -0.53 3.47 4.22
N LEU A 83 -1.37 4.45 4.50
CA LEU A 83 -2.61 4.66 3.74
C LEU A 83 -2.30 5.00 2.27
N HIS A 84 -1.25 5.77 2.01
CA HIS A 84 -0.79 6.04 0.66
C HIS A 84 -0.42 4.73 -0.05
N CYS A 85 0.33 3.87 0.62
CA CYS A 85 0.71 2.57 0.07
C CYS A 85 -0.50 1.69 -0.23
N LEU A 86 -1.49 1.67 0.69
CA LEU A 86 -2.71 0.88 0.51
C LEU A 86 -3.52 1.36 -0.69
N TRP A 87 -3.74 2.67 -0.80
CA TRP A 87 -4.44 3.25 -1.94
C TRP A 87 -3.71 2.96 -3.26
N PHE A 88 -2.39 3.14 -3.27
CA PHE A 88 -1.60 2.88 -4.46
C PHE A 88 -1.70 1.41 -4.89
N ALA A 89 -1.50 0.48 -3.96
CA ALA A 89 -1.58 -0.95 -4.24
C ALA A 89 -2.95 -1.36 -4.78
N ALA A 90 -4.01 -0.81 -4.19
CA ALA A 90 -5.38 -1.12 -4.61
C ALA A 90 -5.74 -0.50 -5.97
N SER A 91 -5.17 0.66 -6.29
CA SER A 91 -5.56 1.45 -7.46
C SER A 91 -4.69 1.20 -8.70
N VAL A 92 -3.51 0.61 -8.55
CA VAL A 92 -2.53 0.46 -9.64
C VAL A 92 -3.08 -0.37 -10.80
N ASN A 93 -4.14 -1.10 -10.59
CA ASN A 93 -4.68 -2.08 -11.50
C ASN A 93 -6.02 -1.71 -12.14
N THR A 94 -6.45 -0.51 -12.14
CA THR A 94 -7.63 0.07 -12.79
C THR A 94 -8.79 0.42 -11.87
N MET A 95 -9.41 -0.55 -11.19
CA MET A 95 -10.56 -0.24 -10.34
C MET A 95 -10.38 -0.85 -8.95
N ILE A 96 -10.48 0.02 -7.96
CA ILE A 96 -10.50 -0.42 -6.58
C ILE A 96 -11.89 -0.97 -6.24
N SER A 97 -11.96 -2.11 -5.57
CA SER A 97 -13.24 -2.70 -5.18
C SER A 97 -13.85 -1.98 -3.98
N ASP A 98 -15.18 -2.11 -3.83
CA ASP A 98 -15.88 -1.54 -2.67
C ASP A 98 -15.37 -2.13 -1.37
N GLU A 99 -15.01 -3.41 -1.36
CA GLU A 99 -14.45 -4.09 -0.19
C GLU A 99 -13.09 -3.51 0.20
N GLU A 100 -12.25 -3.25 -0.78
CA GLU A 100 -10.95 -2.61 -0.53
C GLU A 100 -11.12 -1.20 0.02
N ILE A 101 -12.02 -0.41 -0.55
CA ILE A 101 -12.33 0.93 -0.05
C ILE A 101 -12.79 0.88 1.41
N MET A 102 -13.69 -0.06 1.72
CA MET A 102 -14.19 -0.23 3.08
C MET A 102 -13.07 -0.56 4.06
N ILE A 103 -12.16 -1.45 3.69
CA ILE A 103 -11.02 -1.84 4.52
C ILE A 103 -10.10 -0.64 4.75
N ILE A 104 -9.77 0.10 3.71
CA ILE A 104 -8.91 1.28 3.82
C ILE A 104 -9.55 2.32 4.75
N ARG A 105 -10.85 2.55 4.64
CA ARG A 105 -11.56 3.46 5.53
C ARG A 105 -11.52 3.00 6.99
N LYS A 106 -11.70 1.71 7.24
CA LYS A 106 -11.61 1.16 8.60
C LYS A 106 -10.21 1.31 9.17
N ILE A 107 -9.20 1.07 8.38
CA ILE A 107 -7.81 1.27 8.79
C ILE A 107 -7.56 2.74 9.13
N ALA A 108 -8.01 3.66 8.27
CA ALA A 108 -7.87 5.10 8.52
C ALA A 108 -8.53 5.51 9.84
N GLN A 109 -9.75 5.03 10.09
CA GLN A 109 -10.45 5.30 11.36
C GLN A 109 -9.68 4.76 12.56
N SER A 110 -9.16 3.55 12.45
CA SER A 110 -8.36 2.93 13.50
C SER A 110 -7.09 3.72 13.81
N LEU A 111 -6.49 4.32 12.79
CA LEU A 111 -5.29 5.15 12.90
C LEU A 111 -5.60 6.63 13.19
N ARG A 112 -6.87 6.97 13.39
CA ARG A 112 -7.35 8.33 13.67
C ARG A 112 -7.01 9.34 12.56
N ILE A 113 -7.06 8.88 11.32
CA ILE A 113 -6.92 9.74 10.14
C ILE A 113 -8.31 10.17 9.69
N ASP A 114 -8.53 11.46 9.60
CA ASP A 114 -9.81 12.04 9.22
C ASP A 114 -10.15 11.82 7.74
N SER A 115 -11.43 11.94 7.41
CA SER A 115 -11.93 11.70 6.06
C SER A 115 -11.33 12.63 5.03
N ASP A 116 -11.10 13.90 5.38
CA ASP A 116 -10.51 14.88 4.44
C ASP A 116 -9.08 14.51 4.10
N THR A 117 -8.30 14.09 5.09
CA THR A 117 -6.93 13.64 4.86
C THR A 117 -6.91 12.39 3.99
N LEU A 118 -7.81 11.44 4.24
CA LEU A 118 -7.91 10.23 3.44
C LEU A 118 -8.28 10.55 1.99
N LEU A 119 -9.19 11.49 1.77
CA LEU A 119 -9.57 11.93 0.43
C LEU A 119 -8.39 12.58 -0.30
N ASN A 120 -7.60 13.39 0.40
CA ASN A 120 -6.39 13.99 -0.18
C ASN A 120 -5.36 12.93 -0.58
N ILE A 121 -5.20 11.89 0.22
CA ILE A 121 -4.33 10.75 -0.12
C ILE A 121 -4.83 10.08 -1.40
N HIS A 122 -6.13 9.84 -1.50
CA HIS A 122 -6.74 9.25 -2.69
C HIS A 122 -6.46 10.09 -3.94
N HIS A 123 -6.68 11.40 -3.86
CA HIS A 123 -6.41 12.29 -4.99
C HIS A 123 -4.94 12.28 -5.38
N PHE A 124 -4.04 12.32 -4.41
CA PHE A 124 -2.60 12.25 -4.65
C PHE A 124 -2.21 10.96 -5.38
N VAL A 125 -2.73 9.84 -4.93
CA VAL A 125 -2.47 8.53 -5.57
C VAL A 125 -3.01 8.48 -6.99
N THR A 126 -4.21 9.00 -7.21
CA THR A 126 -4.81 9.06 -8.55
C THR A 126 -3.94 9.87 -9.51
N ASP A 127 -3.48 11.04 -9.08
CA ASP A 127 -2.60 11.88 -9.88
C ASP A 127 -1.26 11.19 -10.17
N GLU A 128 -0.70 10.51 -9.19
CA GLU A 128 0.55 9.75 -9.34
C GLU A 128 0.41 8.65 -10.39
N ILE A 129 -0.67 7.90 -10.35
CA ILE A 129 -0.93 6.82 -11.31
C ILE A 129 -1.12 7.37 -12.71
N MET A 130 -1.87 8.44 -12.86
CA MET A 130 -2.07 9.11 -14.14
C MET A 130 -0.75 9.63 -14.73
N PHE A 131 0.09 10.21 -13.88
CA PHE A 131 1.41 10.66 -14.31
C PHE A 131 2.27 9.49 -14.82
N LEU A 132 2.27 8.37 -14.10
CA LEU A 132 3.05 7.19 -14.50
C LEU A 132 2.56 6.59 -15.82
N GLN A 133 1.25 6.55 -16.02
CA GLN A 133 0.66 6.08 -17.28
C GLN A 133 1.06 6.98 -18.46
N HIS A 134 0.98 8.28 -18.26
CA HIS A 134 1.36 9.25 -19.30
C HIS A 134 2.86 9.14 -19.65
N ALA A 135 3.71 9.02 -18.64
CA ALA A 135 5.15 8.86 -18.86
C ALA A 135 5.45 7.59 -19.65
N ARG A 136 4.74 6.50 -19.37
CA ARG A 136 4.90 5.25 -20.15
C ARG A 136 4.51 5.44 -21.60
N GLU A 137 3.40 6.10 -21.88
CA GLU A 137 2.95 6.37 -23.25
C GLU A 137 3.99 7.19 -24.04
N VAL A 138 4.56 8.21 -23.41
CA VAL A 138 5.60 9.02 -24.02
C VAL A 138 6.83 8.20 -24.34
N LEU A 139 7.29 7.36 -23.42
CA LEU A 139 8.46 6.50 -23.62
C LEU A 139 8.23 5.48 -24.73
N GLU A 140 7.05 4.88 -24.77
CA GLU A 140 6.70 3.92 -25.83
C GLU A 140 6.66 4.59 -27.21
N ALA A 141 6.14 5.81 -27.28
CA ALA A 141 6.12 6.58 -28.52
C ALA A 141 7.53 6.90 -29.02
N GLU A 142 8.47 7.20 -28.13
CA GLU A 142 9.87 7.44 -28.50
C GLU A 142 10.55 6.16 -29.00
N ASP A 143 10.27 5.02 -28.37
CA ASP A 143 10.82 3.73 -28.80
C ASP A 143 10.39 3.38 -30.23
N ILE A 144 9.19 3.70 -30.62
CA ILE A 144 8.68 3.48 -31.96
C ILE A 144 9.45 4.29 -33.03
N ARG A 145 9.99 5.43 -32.63
CA ARG A 145 10.75 6.31 -33.55
C ARG A 145 12.18 5.86 -33.76
N CYS A 146 12.67 5.02 -32.93
CA CYS A 146 13.99 4.45 -33.10
C CYS A 146 13.96 3.30 -34.10
#